data_b663a70ee421c5ae77240fc5d7a05164
#
_entry.id   b663a70ee421c5ae77240fc5d7a05164
#
_cell.length_a   1.000
_cell.length_b   1.000
_cell.length_c   1.000
_cell.angle_alpha   90.00
_cell.angle_beta   90.00
_cell.angle_gamma   90.00
#
_symmetry.space_group_name_H-M   'P 1'
#
loop_
_entity.id
_entity.type
_entity.pdbx_description
1 polymer ?
#
loop_
_entity_poly.entity_id
_entity_poly.type
_entity_poly.pdbx_seq_one_letter_code
_entity_poly.pdbx_strand_id
1 'polypeptide(L)'
;MRKLLLVVCTAIGLVTAVTAYGEAGLADQVLAEINLARTNPKAYAGFLREFRTQFRGKDYRQPGSPILIRTTEGAGAVDEAIRVLSRQKPLQPLSWSRGLAAAAAELVEDEGESGMTGHVGHTSGSPLERIERHGTWQGLIGESIGYGPDKARAMVMQLIIDDGVPDRGHRKSIFTPAYRTAGVACGPHPRYGNMCAIDFAAGFRERR
;
A
#
# COMPACT_ATOMS: atom_id res chain seq x y z
N MET A 1 -1.88 65.88 -46.12
CA MET A 1 -2.83 64.98 -45.47
C MET A 1 -2.21 63.61 -45.42
N ARG A 2 -1.62 63.24 -44.28
CA ARG A 2 -1.01 61.90 -44.05
C ARG A 2 -2.03 61.01 -43.32
N LYS A 3 -2.42 59.89 -43.98
CA LYS A 3 -3.30 58.89 -43.35
C LYS A 3 -2.45 58.00 -42.46
N LEU A 4 -2.78 57.97 -41.19
CA LEU A 4 -2.20 57.07 -40.18
C LEU A 4 -2.92 55.73 -40.24
N LEU A 5 -2.21 54.63 -40.58
CA LEU A 5 -2.75 53.29 -40.59
C LEU A 5 -2.51 52.71 -39.20
N LEU A 6 -3.60 52.39 -38.47
CA LEU A 6 -3.55 51.77 -37.16
C LEU A 6 -3.54 50.24 -37.38
N VAL A 7 -2.44 49.55 -37.06
CA VAL A 7 -2.34 48.08 -37.07
C VAL A 7 -2.71 47.59 -35.67
N VAL A 8 -3.86 46.94 -35.56
CA VAL A 8 -4.29 46.27 -34.32
C VAL A 8 -3.75 44.85 -34.35
N CYS A 9 -2.74 44.56 -33.55
CA CYS A 9 -2.23 43.21 -33.30
C CYS A 9 -3.10 42.55 -32.22
N THR A 10 -3.99 41.65 -32.60
CA THR A 10 -4.70 40.73 -31.67
C THR A 10 -3.76 39.57 -31.27
N ALA A 11 -3.24 39.63 -30.07
CA ALA A 11 -2.52 38.51 -29.48
C ALA A 11 -3.54 37.42 -29.04
N ILE A 12 -3.59 36.31 -29.75
CA ILE A 12 -4.33 35.10 -29.35
C ILE A 12 -3.47 34.41 -28.29
N GLY A 13 -3.84 34.58 -27.03
CA GLY A 13 -3.23 33.84 -25.91
C GLY A 13 -3.67 32.36 -25.96
N LEU A 14 -2.74 31.47 -26.28
CA LEU A 14 -2.93 30.03 -26.17
C LEU A 14 -2.89 29.66 -24.68
N VAL A 15 -4.07 29.47 -24.05
CA VAL A 15 -4.18 28.95 -22.69
C VAL A 15 -3.99 27.43 -22.81
N THR A 16 -2.77 26.97 -22.55
CA THR A 16 -2.51 25.53 -22.35
C THR A 16 -3.07 25.14 -20.99
N ALA A 17 -4.17 24.39 -20.98
CA ALA A 17 -4.66 23.73 -19.77
C ALA A 17 -3.64 22.68 -19.35
N VAL A 18 -2.82 23.02 -18.36
CA VAL A 18 -1.99 22.05 -17.64
C VAL A 18 -2.96 21.24 -16.78
N THR A 19 -3.31 20.03 -17.24
CA THR A 19 -3.97 19.05 -16.39
C THR A 19 -2.99 18.70 -15.28
N ALA A 20 -3.23 19.23 -14.09
CA ALA A 20 -2.53 18.78 -12.88
C ALA A 20 -2.95 17.30 -12.66
N TYR A 21 -2.10 16.36 -13.07
CA TYR A 21 -2.14 15.02 -12.55
C TYR A 21 -1.75 15.15 -11.07
N GLY A 22 -2.73 15.12 -10.15
CA GLY A 22 -2.47 15.03 -8.73
C GLY A 22 -1.58 13.81 -8.48
N GLU A 23 -0.57 13.94 -7.63
CA GLU A 23 0.23 12.78 -7.21
C GLU A 23 -0.72 11.71 -6.67
N ALA A 24 -0.53 10.46 -7.11
CA ALA A 24 -1.31 9.33 -6.64
C ALA A 24 -1.19 9.23 -5.11
N GLY A 25 -2.30 9.10 -4.41
CA GLY A 25 -2.33 8.97 -2.96
C GLY A 25 -1.52 7.77 -2.48
N LEU A 26 -1.13 7.75 -1.20
CA LEU A 26 -0.35 6.64 -0.65
C LEU A 26 -1.06 5.29 -0.85
N ALA A 27 -2.39 5.24 -0.76
CA ALA A 27 -3.18 4.04 -0.97
C ALA A 27 -3.02 3.47 -2.40
N ASP A 28 -3.09 4.32 -3.42
CA ASP A 28 -2.87 3.93 -4.82
C ASP A 28 -1.45 3.43 -5.03
N GLN A 29 -0.47 4.13 -4.44
CA GLN A 29 0.94 3.74 -4.49
C GLN A 29 1.18 2.39 -3.81
N VAL A 30 0.53 2.09 -2.68
CA VAL A 30 0.62 0.80 -1.98
C VAL A 30 0.06 -0.33 -2.85
N LEU A 31 -1.10 -0.15 -3.50
CA LEU A 31 -1.61 -1.17 -4.41
C LEU A 31 -0.70 -1.37 -5.62
N ALA A 32 -0.17 -0.29 -6.19
CA ALA A 32 0.80 -0.38 -7.28
C ALA A 32 2.06 -1.15 -6.86
N GLU A 33 2.56 -0.93 -5.66
CA GLU A 33 3.74 -1.60 -5.12
C GLU A 33 3.46 -3.09 -4.83
N ILE A 34 2.28 -3.43 -4.29
CA ILE A 34 1.81 -4.82 -4.15
C ILE A 34 1.76 -5.50 -5.52
N ASN A 35 1.22 -4.83 -6.52
CA ASN A 35 1.12 -5.36 -7.88
C ASN A 35 2.50 -5.55 -8.53
N LEU A 36 3.46 -4.66 -8.26
CA LEU A 36 4.85 -4.84 -8.67
C LEU A 36 5.46 -6.11 -8.05
N ALA A 37 5.25 -6.32 -6.75
CA ALA A 37 5.73 -7.52 -6.06
C ALA A 37 5.08 -8.79 -6.61
N ARG A 38 3.77 -8.78 -6.88
CA ARG A 38 3.03 -9.92 -7.44
C ARG A 38 3.46 -10.27 -8.85
N THR A 39 3.58 -9.28 -9.73
CA THR A 39 3.88 -9.49 -11.14
C THR A 39 5.36 -9.73 -11.42
N ASN A 40 6.25 -9.19 -10.59
CA ASN A 40 7.70 -9.33 -10.75
C ASN A 40 8.43 -9.60 -9.43
N PRO A 41 8.11 -10.74 -8.75
CA PRO A 41 8.65 -11.03 -7.42
C PRO A 41 10.18 -11.15 -7.39
N LYS A 42 10.80 -11.64 -8.47
CA LYS A 42 12.27 -11.75 -8.56
C LYS A 42 12.94 -10.38 -8.58
N ALA A 43 12.39 -9.42 -9.32
CA ALA A 43 12.89 -8.04 -9.32
C ALA A 43 12.63 -7.40 -7.95
N TYR A 44 11.46 -7.66 -7.35
CA TYR A 44 11.13 -7.15 -6.01
C TYR A 44 12.11 -7.65 -4.94
N ALA A 45 12.60 -8.89 -5.04
CA ALA A 45 13.67 -9.40 -4.19
C ALA A 45 14.96 -8.55 -4.28
N GLY A 46 15.16 -7.78 -5.35
CA GLY A 46 16.25 -6.82 -5.49
C GLY A 46 16.17 -5.70 -4.45
N PHE A 47 14.98 -5.12 -4.27
CA PHE A 47 14.74 -4.08 -3.25
C PHE A 47 14.97 -4.61 -1.82
N LEU A 48 14.58 -5.86 -1.57
CA LEU A 48 14.85 -6.50 -0.29
C LEU A 48 16.35 -6.74 -0.05
N ARG A 49 17.14 -7.08 -1.10
CA ARG A 49 18.60 -7.21 -0.98
C ARG A 49 19.26 -5.88 -0.66
N GLU A 50 18.81 -4.80 -1.30
CA GLU A 50 19.28 -3.45 -0.98
C GLU A 50 18.94 -3.09 0.48
N PHE A 51 17.69 -3.27 0.89
CA PHE A 51 17.29 -3.03 2.27
C PHE A 51 18.08 -3.88 3.27
N ARG A 52 18.38 -5.13 2.92
CA ARG A 52 19.17 -6.05 3.75
C ARG A 52 20.56 -5.49 4.11
N THR A 53 21.16 -4.68 3.25
CA THR A 53 22.49 -4.07 3.51
C THR A 53 22.49 -3.09 4.69
N GLN A 54 21.34 -2.59 5.07
CA GLN A 54 21.17 -1.65 6.17
C GLN A 54 21.21 -2.33 7.55
N PHE A 55 21.12 -3.67 7.60
CA PHE A 55 21.03 -4.44 8.83
C PHE A 55 22.42 -4.74 9.47
N ARG A 56 22.42 -4.67 10.80
CA ARG A 56 23.46 -5.20 11.67
C ARG A 56 22.78 -6.07 12.73
N GLY A 57 22.73 -7.39 12.51
CA GLY A 57 21.97 -8.31 13.36
C GLY A 57 20.48 -8.03 13.31
N LYS A 58 19.89 -7.63 14.43
CA LYS A 58 18.47 -7.29 14.55
C LYS A 58 18.16 -5.81 14.33
N ASP A 59 19.17 -5.00 14.18
CA ASP A 59 19.02 -3.56 14.06
C ASP A 59 19.30 -3.10 12.63
N TYR A 60 18.56 -2.10 12.17
CA TYR A 60 18.84 -1.42 10.92
C TYR A 60 18.70 0.09 11.06
N ARG A 61 19.33 0.82 10.14
CA ARG A 61 19.22 2.28 10.05
C ARG A 61 18.96 2.67 8.60
N GLN A 62 17.95 3.48 8.39
CA GLN A 62 17.67 4.03 7.08
C GLN A 62 18.77 5.04 6.69
N PRO A 63 19.16 5.13 5.41
CA PRO A 63 20.09 6.12 4.93
C PRO A 63 19.63 7.54 5.30
N GLY A 64 20.55 8.33 5.90
CA GLY A 64 20.27 9.70 6.34
C GLY A 64 19.47 9.83 7.64
N SER A 65 19.04 8.75 8.27
CA SER A 65 18.34 8.78 9.56
C SER A 65 19.30 8.50 10.71
N PRO A 66 19.26 9.27 11.82
CA PRO A 66 19.99 8.94 13.04
C PRO A 66 19.34 7.80 13.84
N ILE A 67 18.10 7.42 13.52
CA ILE A 67 17.29 6.47 14.30
C ILE A 67 17.72 5.04 13.98
N LEU A 68 18.03 4.28 15.03
CA LEU A 68 18.26 2.84 14.96
C LEU A 68 16.93 2.13 15.22
N ILE A 69 16.51 1.29 14.28
CA ILE A 69 15.27 0.53 14.38
C ILE A 69 15.61 -0.91 14.72
N ARG A 70 15.09 -1.40 15.84
CA ARG A 70 15.23 -2.80 16.26
C ARG A 70 14.06 -3.61 15.77
N THR A 71 14.34 -4.75 15.16
CA THR A 71 13.38 -5.73 14.67
C THR A 71 13.36 -6.98 15.56
N THR A 72 12.36 -7.82 15.40
CA THR A 72 12.19 -9.02 16.23
C THR A 72 13.14 -10.14 15.80
N GLU A 73 13.18 -10.45 14.51
CA GLU A 73 13.97 -11.54 13.92
C GLU A 73 15.24 -11.04 13.22
N GLY A 74 15.24 -9.78 12.84
CA GLY A 74 16.39 -9.12 12.23
C GLY A 74 16.59 -9.48 10.76
N ALA A 75 17.85 -9.43 10.37
CA ALA A 75 18.28 -9.73 9.01
C ALA A 75 17.81 -11.09 8.50
N GLY A 76 17.57 -12.06 9.40
CA GLY A 76 17.10 -13.41 9.04
C GLY A 76 15.74 -13.42 8.35
N ALA A 77 14.78 -12.58 8.81
CA ALA A 77 13.46 -12.45 8.18
C ALA A 77 13.57 -11.87 6.77
N VAL A 78 14.47 -10.89 6.58
CA VAL A 78 14.73 -10.31 5.25
C VAL A 78 15.33 -11.35 4.32
N ASP A 79 16.34 -12.11 4.79
CA ASP A 79 16.98 -13.18 4.01
C ASP A 79 15.99 -14.28 3.63
N GLU A 80 15.03 -14.59 4.51
CA GLU A 80 13.94 -15.53 4.22
C GLU A 80 13.03 -14.97 3.12
N ALA A 81 12.56 -13.72 3.24
CA ALA A 81 11.72 -13.07 2.25
C ALA A 81 12.40 -13.03 0.87
N ILE A 82 13.70 -12.72 0.80
CA ILE A 82 14.49 -12.76 -0.44
C ILE A 82 14.47 -14.16 -1.07
N ARG A 83 14.67 -15.22 -0.27
CA ARG A 83 14.66 -16.61 -0.77
C ARG A 83 13.28 -16.98 -1.34
N VAL A 84 12.21 -16.61 -0.65
CA VAL A 84 10.83 -16.87 -1.08
C VAL A 84 10.54 -16.15 -2.38
N LEU A 85 10.75 -14.84 -2.45
CA LEU A 85 10.46 -14.05 -3.66
C LEU A 85 11.30 -14.46 -4.86
N SER A 86 12.54 -14.89 -4.63
CA SER A 86 13.42 -15.38 -5.72
C SER A 86 12.87 -16.65 -6.41
N ARG A 87 11.99 -17.41 -5.74
CA ARG A 87 11.34 -18.63 -6.24
C ARG A 87 9.86 -18.43 -6.57
N GLN A 88 9.27 -17.33 -6.12
CA GLN A 88 7.87 -17.02 -6.34
C GLN A 88 7.58 -16.87 -7.82
N LYS A 89 6.56 -17.57 -8.32
CA LYS A 89 6.06 -17.36 -9.68
C LYS A 89 5.27 -16.06 -9.75
N PRO A 90 5.37 -15.31 -10.86
CA PRO A 90 4.53 -14.14 -11.07
C PRO A 90 3.04 -14.49 -10.94
N LEU A 91 2.29 -13.57 -10.35
CA LEU A 91 0.84 -13.63 -10.21
C LEU A 91 0.20 -12.49 -11.00
N GLN A 92 -1.10 -12.63 -11.29
CA GLN A 92 -1.87 -11.54 -11.88
C GLN A 92 -1.94 -10.35 -10.91
N PRO A 93 -1.93 -9.12 -11.42
CA PRO A 93 -2.14 -7.94 -10.59
C PRO A 93 -3.57 -7.96 -10.03
N LEU A 94 -3.73 -7.29 -8.90
CA LEU A 94 -5.03 -7.02 -8.28
C LEU A 94 -5.65 -5.77 -8.93
N SER A 95 -6.93 -5.81 -9.24
CA SER A 95 -7.68 -4.62 -9.60
C SER A 95 -8.08 -3.82 -8.35
N TRP A 96 -8.22 -2.51 -8.51
CA TRP A 96 -8.76 -1.66 -7.44
C TRP A 96 -10.25 -1.90 -7.24
N SER A 97 -10.71 -1.98 -5.98
CA SER A 97 -12.11 -1.97 -5.59
C SER A 97 -12.39 -0.79 -4.65
N ARG A 98 -13.35 0.05 -5.01
CA ARG A 98 -13.78 1.17 -4.16
C ARG A 98 -14.47 0.69 -2.89
N GLY A 99 -15.27 -0.38 -2.98
CA GLY A 99 -15.96 -0.92 -1.81
C GLY A 99 -14.98 -1.53 -0.80
N LEU A 100 -13.96 -2.29 -1.25
CA LEU A 100 -12.92 -2.77 -0.36
C LEU A 100 -12.07 -1.63 0.21
N ALA A 101 -11.79 -0.58 -0.58
CA ALA A 101 -11.08 0.60 -0.07
C ALA A 101 -11.90 1.36 0.98
N ALA A 102 -13.22 1.43 0.83
CA ALA A 102 -14.10 2.01 1.83
C ALA A 102 -14.13 1.17 3.13
N ALA A 103 -14.15 -0.17 3.02
CA ALA A 103 -14.05 -1.05 4.18
C ALA A 103 -12.73 -0.87 4.94
N ALA A 104 -11.61 -0.81 4.21
CA ALA A 104 -10.30 -0.51 4.78
C ALA A 104 -10.25 0.89 5.43
N ALA A 105 -10.92 1.89 4.84
CA ALA A 105 -10.96 3.25 5.36
C ALA A 105 -11.67 3.33 6.72
N GLU A 106 -12.74 2.54 6.93
CA GLU A 106 -13.41 2.49 8.23
C GLU A 106 -12.46 2.03 9.36
N LEU A 107 -11.58 1.06 9.09
CA LEU A 107 -10.60 0.63 10.07
C LEU A 107 -9.53 1.71 10.32
N VAL A 108 -9.05 2.33 9.23
CA VAL A 108 -8.03 3.39 9.32
C VAL A 108 -8.53 4.59 10.11
N GLU A 109 -9.80 4.98 9.93
CA GLU A 109 -10.45 6.04 10.70
C GLU A 109 -10.58 5.65 12.19
N ASP A 110 -11.12 4.47 12.47
CA ASP A 110 -11.32 3.95 13.82
C ASP A 110 -10.00 3.83 14.61
N GLU A 111 -8.97 3.22 14.03
CA GLU A 111 -7.66 3.08 14.70
C GLU A 111 -6.89 4.41 14.74
N GLY A 112 -7.11 5.29 13.75
CA GLY A 112 -6.57 6.65 13.74
C GLY A 112 -7.09 7.50 14.89
N GLU A 113 -8.34 7.29 15.30
CA GLU A 113 -8.96 7.97 16.45
C GLU A 113 -8.63 7.28 17.78
N SER A 114 -8.77 5.96 17.83
CA SER A 114 -8.63 5.19 19.09
C SER A 114 -7.16 4.91 19.46
N GLY A 115 -6.25 4.87 18.49
CA GLY A 115 -4.87 4.40 18.69
C GLY A 115 -4.76 2.90 18.96
N MET A 116 -5.84 2.13 18.78
CA MET A 116 -5.84 0.67 18.84
C MET A 116 -5.17 0.08 17.61
N THR A 117 -4.90 -1.22 17.64
CA THR A 117 -4.31 -1.95 16.53
C THR A 117 -4.97 -3.32 16.39
N GLY A 118 -5.06 -3.84 15.17
CA GLY A 118 -5.55 -5.19 14.89
C GLY A 118 -6.69 -5.22 13.89
N HIS A 119 -7.19 -6.41 13.61
CA HIS A 119 -8.18 -6.61 12.57
C HIS A 119 -9.61 -6.21 12.98
N VAL A 120 -9.89 -6.16 14.27
CA VAL A 120 -11.21 -5.77 14.80
C VAL A 120 -11.11 -4.36 15.35
N GLY A 121 -11.76 -3.43 14.68
CA GLY A 121 -11.81 -2.03 15.11
C GLY A 121 -12.68 -1.85 16.36
N HIS A 122 -12.47 -0.77 17.09
CA HIS A 122 -13.22 -0.44 18.31
C HIS A 122 -14.71 -0.21 18.01
N THR A 123 -15.00 0.47 16.93
CA THR A 123 -16.35 0.82 16.50
C THR A 123 -16.68 0.25 15.13
N SER A 124 -15.70 0.08 14.25
CA SER A 124 -15.89 -0.36 12.87
C SER A 124 -16.17 -1.85 12.72
N GLY A 125 -15.87 -2.67 13.74
CA GLY A 125 -16.12 -4.12 13.74
C GLY A 125 -15.04 -4.93 13.03
N SER A 126 -15.38 -6.18 12.69
CA SER A 126 -14.49 -7.12 12.01
C SER A 126 -14.29 -6.79 10.53
N PRO A 127 -13.23 -7.32 9.89
CA PRO A 127 -13.03 -7.16 8.43
C PRO A 127 -14.25 -7.64 7.60
N LEU A 128 -14.85 -8.76 8.01
CA LEU A 128 -16.03 -9.29 7.33
C LEU A 128 -17.19 -8.30 7.37
N GLU A 129 -17.51 -7.75 8.54
CA GLU A 129 -18.59 -6.79 8.72
C GLU A 129 -18.35 -5.51 7.89
N ARG A 130 -17.12 -4.99 7.87
CA ARG A 130 -16.76 -3.83 7.05
C ARG A 130 -16.94 -4.11 5.56
N ILE A 131 -16.39 -5.22 5.07
CA ILE A 131 -16.47 -5.61 3.66
C ILE A 131 -17.93 -5.79 3.22
N GLU A 132 -18.78 -6.43 4.04
CA GLU A 132 -20.19 -6.68 3.72
C GLU A 132 -21.06 -5.42 3.70
N ARG A 133 -20.65 -4.35 4.40
CA ARG A 133 -21.31 -3.04 4.29
C ARG A 133 -21.17 -2.43 2.89
N HIS A 134 -20.08 -2.69 2.20
CA HIS A 134 -19.74 -2.07 0.91
C HIS A 134 -19.98 -2.95 -0.31
N GLY A 135 -20.30 -4.23 -0.11
CA GLY A 135 -20.56 -5.12 -1.24
C GLY A 135 -20.78 -6.58 -0.87
N THR A 136 -20.67 -7.43 -1.87
CA THR A 136 -20.80 -8.88 -1.71
C THR A 136 -19.53 -9.54 -2.22
N TRP A 137 -18.87 -10.28 -1.38
CA TRP A 137 -17.68 -11.05 -1.72
C TRP A 137 -18.00 -12.47 -2.17
N GLN A 138 -17.08 -13.10 -2.91
CA GLN A 138 -17.15 -14.47 -3.38
C GLN A 138 -15.81 -15.16 -3.20
N GLY A 139 -15.83 -16.40 -2.77
CA GLY A 139 -14.65 -17.24 -2.61
C GLY A 139 -13.86 -16.96 -1.33
N LEU A 140 -12.94 -16.04 -1.39
CA LEU A 140 -11.99 -15.74 -0.29
C LEU A 140 -11.86 -14.23 -0.10
N ILE A 141 -11.79 -13.81 1.15
CA ILE A 141 -11.40 -12.46 1.57
C ILE A 141 -10.23 -12.53 2.53
N GLY A 142 -9.54 -11.43 2.72
CA GLY A 142 -8.48 -11.28 3.72
C GLY A 142 -8.09 -9.83 3.91
N GLU A 143 -7.41 -9.56 5.01
CA GLU A 143 -6.94 -8.24 5.34
C GLU A 143 -5.46 -8.30 5.73
N SER A 144 -4.72 -7.25 5.41
CA SER A 144 -3.39 -6.98 5.92
C SER A 144 -3.32 -5.56 6.42
N ILE A 145 -2.64 -5.35 7.56
CA ILE A 145 -2.47 -4.03 8.16
C ILE A 145 -0.98 -3.79 8.38
N GLY A 146 -0.51 -2.63 7.96
CA GLY A 146 0.85 -2.18 8.22
C GLY A 146 0.87 -0.86 8.99
N TYR A 147 1.81 -0.72 9.92
CA TYR A 147 1.97 0.46 10.77
C TYR A 147 3.37 1.04 10.64
N GLY A 148 3.47 2.36 10.60
CA GLY A 148 4.71 3.12 10.67
C GLY A 148 5.17 3.73 9.34
N PRO A 149 5.48 2.95 8.29
CA PRO A 149 6.00 3.52 7.05
C PRO A 149 5.02 4.48 6.35
N ASP A 150 5.54 5.62 5.89
CA ASP A 150 4.82 6.63 5.10
C ASP A 150 5.13 6.55 3.59
N LYS A 151 5.92 5.56 3.17
CA LYS A 151 6.27 5.28 1.78
C LYS A 151 5.74 3.91 1.37
N ALA A 152 5.09 3.83 0.23
CA ALA A 152 4.46 2.61 -0.27
C ALA A 152 5.43 1.41 -0.31
N ARG A 153 6.65 1.60 -0.82
CA ARG A 153 7.66 0.53 -0.86
C ARG A 153 8.05 0.04 0.52
N ALA A 154 8.25 0.93 1.47
CA ALA A 154 8.60 0.55 2.84
C ALA A 154 7.44 -0.20 3.52
N MET A 155 6.20 0.24 3.31
CA MET A 155 4.98 -0.41 3.79
C MET A 155 4.85 -1.82 3.23
N VAL A 156 4.97 -2.00 1.93
CA VAL A 156 4.83 -3.31 1.29
C VAL A 156 6.01 -4.24 1.61
N MET A 157 7.23 -3.70 1.69
CA MET A 157 8.38 -4.50 2.15
C MET A 157 8.20 -4.99 3.60
N GLN A 158 7.66 -4.15 4.49
CA GLN A 158 7.34 -4.55 5.87
C GLN A 158 6.39 -5.75 5.89
N LEU A 159 5.28 -5.69 5.14
CA LEU A 159 4.29 -6.77 5.03
C LEU A 159 4.87 -8.03 4.37
N ILE A 160 5.80 -7.90 3.43
CA ILE A 160 6.45 -9.05 2.78
C ILE A 160 7.52 -9.68 3.67
N ILE A 161 8.31 -8.89 4.39
CA ILE A 161 9.30 -9.39 5.36
C ILE A 161 8.58 -10.07 6.50
N ASP A 162 7.55 -9.40 7.01
CA ASP A 162 6.65 -9.91 8.05
C ASP A 162 7.37 -10.29 9.34
N ASP A 163 8.30 -9.41 9.77
CA ASP A 163 9.16 -9.59 10.94
C ASP A 163 8.32 -9.74 12.22
N GLY A 164 8.57 -10.80 12.99
CA GLY A 164 7.84 -11.10 14.22
C GLY A 164 6.48 -11.79 14.01
N VAL A 165 6.12 -12.13 12.77
CA VAL A 165 4.90 -12.90 12.43
C VAL A 165 5.30 -14.27 11.89
N PRO A 166 5.36 -15.32 12.73
CA PRO A 166 5.99 -16.60 12.38
C PRO A 166 5.36 -17.31 11.18
N ASP A 167 4.05 -17.16 10.98
CA ASP A 167 3.31 -17.77 9.88
C ASP A 167 3.37 -16.96 8.58
N ARG A 168 3.94 -15.75 8.61
CA ARG A 168 4.05 -14.84 7.46
C ARG A 168 2.69 -14.53 6.82
N GLY A 169 1.68 -14.24 7.64
CA GLY A 169 0.30 -14.04 7.22
C GLY A 169 0.13 -12.95 6.17
N HIS A 170 0.78 -11.79 6.36
CA HIS A 170 0.67 -10.67 5.42
C HIS A 170 1.34 -11.01 4.07
N ARG A 171 2.52 -11.63 4.08
CA ARG A 171 3.17 -12.10 2.86
C ARG A 171 2.30 -13.11 2.11
N LYS A 172 1.71 -14.07 2.82
CA LYS A 172 0.79 -15.06 2.22
C LYS A 172 -0.41 -14.37 1.57
N SER A 173 -1.01 -13.38 2.22
CA SER A 173 -2.12 -12.61 1.66
C SER A 173 -1.69 -11.91 0.36
N ILE A 174 -0.56 -11.21 0.34
CA ILE A 174 -0.05 -10.54 -0.87
C ILE A 174 0.15 -11.53 -2.03
N PHE A 175 0.65 -12.74 -1.76
CA PHE A 175 0.93 -13.74 -2.79
C PHE A 175 -0.13 -14.84 -2.91
N THR A 176 -1.33 -14.65 -2.38
CA THR A 176 -2.46 -15.56 -2.58
C THR A 176 -2.95 -15.50 -4.04
N PRO A 177 -2.88 -16.62 -4.79
CA PRO A 177 -3.26 -16.63 -6.21
C PRO A 177 -4.76 -16.44 -6.45
N ALA A 178 -5.59 -16.74 -5.44
CA ALA A 178 -7.05 -16.61 -5.55
C ALA A 178 -7.52 -15.16 -5.58
N TYR A 179 -6.81 -14.23 -4.94
CA TYR A 179 -7.21 -12.83 -4.93
C TYR A 179 -7.11 -12.20 -6.31
N ARG A 180 -8.13 -11.41 -6.66
CA ARG A 180 -8.28 -10.70 -7.95
C ARG A 180 -8.42 -9.20 -7.77
N THR A 181 -8.89 -8.75 -6.62
CA THR A 181 -9.15 -7.35 -6.33
C THR A 181 -8.72 -7.00 -4.92
N ALA A 182 -8.36 -5.76 -4.71
CA ALA A 182 -8.07 -5.21 -3.39
C ALA A 182 -8.51 -3.76 -3.29
N GLY A 183 -8.76 -3.33 -2.07
CA GLY A 183 -8.93 -1.93 -1.71
C GLY A 183 -7.92 -1.57 -0.64
N VAL A 184 -7.39 -0.36 -0.69
CA VAL A 184 -6.39 0.15 0.26
C VAL A 184 -6.86 1.46 0.84
N ALA A 185 -6.68 1.63 2.13
CA ALA A 185 -6.76 2.94 2.78
C ALA A 185 -5.52 3.16 3.64
N CYS A 186 -5.06 4.40 3.71
CA CYS A 186 -3.93 4.80 4.55
C CYS A 186 -4.29 6.10 5.27
N GLY A 187 -3.81 6.25 6.50
CA GLY A 187 -4.06 7.44 7.31
C GLY A 187 -3.11 7.56 8.50
N PRO A 188 -3.23 8.63 9.26
CA PRO A 188 -2.43 8.85 10.46
C PRO A 188 -2.82 7.84 11.55
N HIS A 189 -1.83 7.44 12.36
CA HIS A 189 -2.04 6.62 13.54
C HIS A 189 -1.29 7.23 14.73
N PRO A 190 -1.96 7.47 15.89
CA PRO A 190 -1.38 8.23 17.01
C PRO A 190 -0.07 7.66 17.55
N ARG A 191 0.04 6.32 17.57
CA ARG A 191 1.21 5.62 18.12
C ARG A 191 2.31 5.39 17.09
N TYR A 192 1.95 5.16 15.82
CA TYR A 192 2.89 4.72 14.79
C TYR A 192 3.15 5.78 13.71
N GLY A 193 2.48 6.94 13.78
CA GLY A 193 2.58 8.01 12.79
C GLY A 193 1.71 7.76 11.56
N ASN A 194 1.75 6.56 11.00
CA ASN A 194 0.98 6.18 9.82
C ASN A 194 0.52 4.72 9.90
N MET A 195 -0.56 4.39 9.19
CA MET A 195 -1.02 3.02 8.97
C MET A 195 -1.61 2.87 7.57
N CYS A 196 -1.64 1.64 7.06
CA CYS A 196 -2.42 1.25 5.88
C CYS A 196 -3.13 -0.06 6.14
N ALA A 197 -4.42 -0.13 5.80
CA ALA A 197 -5.20 -1.36 5.73
C ALA A 197 -5.42 -1.74 4.27
N ILE A 198 -5.32 -3.04 3.97
CA ILE A 198 -5.47 -3.61 2.64
C ILE A 198 -6.47 -4.76 2.72
N ASP A 199 -7.64 -4.58 2.14
CA ASP A 199 -8.65 -5.62 2.00
C ASP A 199 -8.54 -6.31 0.64
N PHE A 200 -8.52 -7.64 0.65
CA PHE A 200 -8.39 -8.50 -0.53
C PHE A 200 -9.66 -9.31 -0.74
N ALA A 201 -10.00 -9.58 -2.01
CA ALA A 201 -11.05 -10.53 -2.35
C ALA A 201 -10.71 -11.36 -3.61
N ALA A 202 -11.19 -12.61 -3.64
CA ALA A 202 -11.15 -13.44 -4.84
C ALA A 202 -12.17 -12.96 -5.87
N GLY A 203 -13.33 -12.49 -5.42
CA GLY A 203 -14.34 -11.80 -6.18
C GLY A 203 -15.09 -10.81 -5.28
N PHE A 204 -15.42 -9.63 -5.83
CA PHE A 204 -16.17 -8.62 -5.10
C PHE A 204 -17.10 -7.86 -6.03
N ARG A 205 -18.35 -7.70 -5.63
CA ARG A 205 -19.35 -6.90 -6.31
C ARG A 205 -19.76 -5.75 -5.39
N GLU A 206 -19.40 -4.55 -5.76
CA GLU A 206 -19.69 -3.33 -5.01
C GLU A 206 -21.21 -3.12 -4.84
N ARG A 207 -21.61 -2.62 -3.68
CA ARG A 207 -22.97 -2.11 -3.46
C ARG A 207 -23.13 -0.81 -4.24
N ARG A 208 -24.25 -0.69 -4.93
CA ARG A 208 -24.62 0.52 -5.67
C ARG A 208 -25.23 1.57 -4.74
#